data_22f5583c972848706989478ba1cd0fad
#
_entry.id   22f5583c972848706989478ba1cd0fad
#
_cell.length_a   1.000
_cell.length_b   1.000
_cell.length_c   1.000
_cell.angle_alpha   90.00
_cell.angle_beta   90.00
_cell.angle_gamma   90.00
#
_symmetry.space_group_name_H-M   'P 1'
#
loop_
_entity.id
_entity.type
_entity.pdbx_description
1 polymer ?
#
loop_
_entity_poly.entity_id
_entity_poly.type
_entity_poly.pdbx_seq_one_letter_code
_entity_poly.pdbx_strand_id
1 'polypeptide(L)'
;MRVSGIIAAAIAVIGTLLGAVVAHRHQEKTAVLSAARADRERNHQRLLDACADFIGLAEDYRRAQYDRWTSQQAAAESEAALAARAESYRLYVEVRSSTLRLRLVAHGPPAQRLAEQAAEIQAKTREIFFAVDKADMLLRGEAAEHACEAFVVRAREVLYGTALYS
;
A
#
# COMPACT_ATOMS: atom_id res chain seq x y z
N MET A 1 -54.42 -30.51 -41.34
CA MET A 1 -53.45 -29.43 -41.35
C MET A 1 -53.22 -28.74 -39.97
N ARG A 2 -53.35 -29.41 -38.84
CA ARG A 2 -53.15 -28.80 -37.48
C ARG A 2 -51.86 -29.27 -36.73
N VAL A 3 -51.24 -30.35 -37.15
CA VAL A 3 -50.07 -30.95 -36.44
C VAL A 3 -48.78 -30.19 -36.72
N SER A 4 -48.59 -29.64 -37.92
CA SER A 4 -47.39 -28.89 -38.30
C SER A 4 -47.20 -27.59 -37.51
N GLY A 5 -48.30 -26.91 -37.10
CA GLY A 5 -48.22 -25.69 -36.32
C GLY A 5 -47.78 -25.93 -34.84
N ILE A 6 -48.21 -27.07 -34.27
CA ILE A 6 -47.85 -27.45 -32.90
C ILE A 6 -46.35 -27.80 -32.79
N ILE A 7 -45.82 -28.51 -33.79
CA ILE A 7 -44.40 -28.85 -33.84
C ILE A 7 -43.52 -27.59 -34.00
N ALA A 8 -43.92 -26.66 -34.89
CA ALA A 8 -43.18 -25.42 -35.08
C ALA A 8 -43.21 -24.53 -33.79
N ALA A 9 -44.32 -24.48 -33.09
CA ALA A 9 -44.42 -23.75 -31.80
C ALA A 9 -43.54 -24.39 -30.71
N ALA A 10 -43.50 -25.71 -30.62
CA ALA A 10 -42.64 -26.42 -29.67
C ALA A 10 -41.14 -26.21 -29.93
N ILE A 11 -40.73 -26.23 -31.19
CA ILE A 11 -39.31 -25.95 -31.57
C ILE A 11 -38.95 -24.50 -31.24
N ALA A 12 -39.85 -23.52 -31.46
CA ALA A 12 -39.58 -22.13 -31.14
C ALA A 12 -39.45 -21.90 -29.61
N VAL A 13 -40.26 -22.55 -28.79
CA VAL A 13 -40.18 -22.47 -27.32
C VAL A 13 -38.89 -23.12 -26.80
N ILE A 14 -38.49 -24.26 -27.34
CA ILE A 14 -37.23 -24.92 -26.97
C ILE A 14 -36.01 -24.05 -27.37
N GLY A 15 -36.06 -23.44 -28.55
CA GLY A 15 -34.99 -22.53 -29.03
C GLY A 15 -34.84 -21.30 -28.13
N THR A 16 -35.94 -20.68 -27.70
CA THR A 16 -35.91 -19.53 -26.78
C THR A 16 -35.43 -19.92 -25.39
N LEU A 17 -35.80 -21.07 -24.85
CA LEU A 17 -35.35 -21.56 -23.57
C LEU A 17 -33.85 -21.89 -23.58
N LEU A 18 -33.36 -22.56 -24.63
CA LEU A 18 -31.94 -22.85 -24.80
C LEU A 18 -31.11 -21.56 -24.96
N GLY A 19 -31.61 -20.60 -25.75
CA GLY A 19 -30.99 -19.28 -25.90
C GLY A 19 -30.90 -18.51 -24.58
N ALA A 20 -31.98 -18.53 -23.78
CA ALA A 20 -31.99 -17.88 -22.47
C ALA A 20 -30.99 -18.52 -21.47
N VAL A 21 -30.92 -19.85 -21.45
CA VAL A 21 -29.94 -20.58 -20.59
C VAL A 21 -28.49 -20.30 -20.99
N VAL A 22 -28.19 -20.27 -22.28
CA VAL A 22 -26.83 -19.95 -22.79
C VAL A 22 -26.48 -18.49 -22.49
N ALA A 23 -27.42 -17.56 -22.72
CA ALA A 23 -27.21 -16.14 -22.40
C ALA A 23 -26.97 -15.92 -20.88
N HIS A 24 -27.76 -16.58 -20.05
CA HIS A 24 -27.62 -16.48 -18.58
C HIS A 24 -26.26 -17.00 -18.11
N ARG A 25 -25.82 -18.15 -18.57
CA ARG A 25 -24.48 -18.70 -18.26
C ARG A 25 -23.34 -17.80 -18.75
N HIS A 26 -23.52 -17.11 -19.87
CA HIS A 26 -22.51 -16.17 -20.40
C HIS A 26 -22.46 -14.90 -19.55
N GLN A 27 -23.60 -14.39 -19.10
CA GLN A 27 -23.69 -13.25 -18.20
C GLN A 27 -23.08 -13.53 -16.83
N GLU A 28 -23.32 -14.71 -16.26
CA GLU A 28 -22.70 -15.09 -14.98
C GLU A 28 -21.18 -15.14 -15.08
N LYS A 29 -20.62 -15.75 -16.13
CA LYS A 29 -19.17 -15.79 -16.32
C LYS A 29 -18.55 -14.42 -16.51
N THR A 30 -19.19 -13.54 -17.29
CA THR A 30 -18.71 -12.17 -17.47
C THR A 30 -18.83 -11.33 -16.20
N ALA A 31 -19.88 -11.52 -15.42
CA ALA A 31 -20.07 -10.86 -14.12
C ALA A 31 -19.00 -11.27 -13.11
N VAL A 32 -18.69 -12.56 -13.00
CA VAL A 32 -17.61 -13.07 -12.12
C VAL A 32 -16.24 -12.52 -12.53
N LEU A 33 -15.93 -12.51 -13.84
CA LEU A 33 -14.68 -11.97 -14.34
C LEU A 33 -14.55 -10.46 -14.12
N SER A 34 -15.66 -9.71 -14.33
CA SER A 34 -15.66 -8.27 -14.09
C SER A 34 -15.52 -7.93 -12.60
N ALA A 35 -16.18 -8.68 -11.72
CA ALA A 35 -16.04 -8.53 -10.27
C ALA A 35 -14.59 -8.82 -9.82
N ALA A 36 -13.99 -9.90 -10.32
CA ALA A 36 -12.60 -10.25 -10.00
C ALA A 36 -11.58 -9.20 -10.49
N ARG A 37 -11.83 -8.55 -11.63
CA ARG A 37 -11.02 -7.42 -12.12
C ARG A 37 -11.18 -6.20 -11.24
N ALA A 38 -12.42 -5.85 -10.89
CA ALA A 38 -12.71 -4.73 -10.00
C ALA A 38 -12.09 -4.93 -8.60
N ASP A 39 -12.06 -6.15 -8.08
CA ASP A 39 -11.41 -6.47 -6.81
C ASP A 39 -9.88 -6.32 -6.88
N ARG A 40 -9.26 -6.78 -7.98
CA ARG A 40 -7.82 -6.59 -8.20
C ARG A 40 -7.44 -5.12 -8.28
N GLU A 41 -8.20 -4.33 -9.02
CA GLU A 41 -7.99 -2.89 -9.16
C GLU A 41 -8.15 -2.19 -7.81
N ARG A 42 -9.18 -2.51 -7.02
CA ARG A 42 -9.36 -1.97 -5.67
C ARG A 42 -8.20 -2.33 -4.74
N ASN A 43 -7.71 -3.57 -4.80
CA ASN A 43 -6.58 -4.00 -3.98
C ASN A 43 -5.27 -3.33 -4.40
N HIS A 44 -5.06 -3.16 -5.71
CA HIS A 44 -3.93 -2.41 -6.25
C HIS A 44 -3.94 -0.95 -5.77
N GLN A 45 -5.08 -0.27 -5.89
CA GLN A 45 -5.23 1.12 -5.43
C GLN A 45 -5.01 1.23 -3.91
N ARG A 46 -5.57 0.32 -3.11
CA ARG A 46 -5.34 0.31 -1.64
C ARG A 46 -3.86 0.14 -1.28
N LEU A 47 -3.14 -0.70 -2.00
CA LEU A 47 -1.71 -0.90 -1.76
C LEU A 47 -0.91 0.34 -2.16
N LEU A 48 -1.25 0.97 -3.31
CA LEU A 48 -0.63 2.22 -3.76
C LEU A 48 -0.82 3.33 -2.72
N ASP A 49 -2.06 3.55 -2.27
CA ASP A 49 -2.39 4.56 -1.27
C ASP A 49 -1.63 4.31 0.05
N ALA A 50 -1.59 3.05 0.51
CA ALA A 50 -0.87 2.70 1.72
C ALA A 50 0.65 2.91 1.61
N CYS A 51 1.26 2.65 0.45
CA CYS A 51 2.67 2.94 0.20
C CYS A 51 2.95 4.44 0.18
N ALA A 52 2.09 5.23 -0.48
CA ALA A 52 2.23 6.68 -0.57
C ALA A 52 2.09 7.34 0.81
N ASP A 53 1.06 6.98 1.57
CA ASP A 53 0.84 7.44 2.95
C ASP A 53 2.05 7.12 3.85
N PHE A 54 2.58 5.88 3.75
CA PHE A 54 3.71 5.46 4.55
C PHE A 54 4.95 6.31 4.26
N ILE A 55 5.29 6.54 2.98
CA ILE A 55 6.49 7.31 2.60
C ILE A 55 6.39 8.75 3.10
N GLY A 56 5.24 9.41 2.92
CA GLY A 56 5.05 10.77 3.43
C GLY A 56 5.28 10.86 4.94
N LEU A 57 4.67 9.95 5.70
CA LEU A 57 4.84 9.91 7.15
C LEU A 57 6.26 9.54 7.59
N ALA A 58 6.95 8.65 6.86
CA ALA A 58 8.33 8.28 7.16
C ALA A 58 9.29 9.47 7.00
N GLU A 59 9.10 10.29 5.97
CA GLU A 59 9.87 11.52 5.74
C GLU A 59 9.60 12.57 6.82
N ASP A 60 8.33 12.79 7.19
CA ASP A 60 7.98 13.71 8.28
C ASP A 60 8.57 13.23 9.61
N TYR A 61 8.53 11.94 9.89
CA TYR A 61 9.12 11.36 11.09
C TYR A 61 10.65 11.50 11.09
N ARG A 62 11.31 11.30 9.95
CA ARG A 62 12.75 11.51 9.80
C ARG A 62 13.14 12.95 10.13
N ARG A 63 12.41 13.93 9.60
CA ARG A 63 12.60 15.35 9.91
C ARG A 63 12.42 15.63 11.40
N ALA A 64 11.36 15.12 11.99
CA ALA A 64 11.11 15.30 13.42
C ALA A 64 12.18 14.66 14.33
N GLN A 65 12.85 13.59 13.90
CA GLN A 65 13.98 13.03 14.63
C GLN A 65 15.21 13.94 14.58
N TYR A 66 15.49 14.60 13.45
CA TYR A 66 16.53 15.63 13.37
C TYR A 66 16.25 16.81 14.29
N ASP A 67 15.02 17.33 14.24
CA ASP A 67 14.61 18.47 15.07
C ASP A 67 14.71 18.13 16.55
N ARG A 68 14.26 16.93 16.93
CA ARG A 68 14.35 16.42 18.30
C ARG A 68 15.81 16.31 18.76
N TRP A 69 16.68 15.73 17.96
CA TRP A 69 18.09 15.59 18.28
C TRP A 69 18.75 16.96 18.44
N THR A 70 18.55 17.86 17.48
CA THR A 70 19.15 19.20 17.47
C THR A 70 18.67 20.04 18.67
N SER A 71 17.38 20.03 18.95
CA SER A 71 16.81 20.79 20.08
C SER A 71 17.30 20.27 21.42
N GLN A 72 17.48 18.95 21.55
CA GLN A 72 18.02 18.35 22.76
C GLN A 72 19.48 18.70 23.00
N GLN A 73 20.31 18.78 21.95
CA GLN A 73 21.70 19.21 22.04
C GLN A 73 21.84 20.69 22.41
N ALA A 74 20.91 21.53 21.95
CA ALA A 74 20.93 22.96 22.22
C ALA A 74 20.51 23.28 23.67
N ALA A 75 19.37 22.76 24.13
CA ALA A 75 18.84 22.94 25.48
C ALA A 75 17.75 21.89 25.78
N ALA A 76 18.12 20.80 26.46
CA ALA A 76 17.27 19.61 26.64
C ALA A 76 15.92 19.86 27.31
N GLU A 77 15.82 20.87 28.18
CA GLU A 77 14.59 21.22 28.91
C GLU A 77 13.88 22.46 28.36
N SER A 78 14.32 22.97 27.19
CA SER A 78 13.67 24.10 26.54
C SER A 78 12.26 23.74 26.04
N GLU A 79 11.40 24.73 25.92
CA GLU A 79 10.08 24.56 25.30
C GLU A 79 10.18 23.95 23.88
N ALA A 80 11.19 24.39 23.11
CA ALA A 80 11.46 23.84 21.78
C ALA A 80 11.83 22.35 21.83
N ALA A 81 12.65 21.90 22.77
CA ALA A 81 12.99 20.49 22.91
C ALA A 81 11.79 19.65 23.35
N LEU A 82 10.94 20.16 24.23
CA LEU A 82 9.71 19.49 24.64
C LEU A 82 8.72 19.38 23.47
N ALA A 83 8.56 20.45 22.68
CA ALA A 83 7.70 20.45 21.50
C ALA A 83 8.22 19.47 20.42
N ALA A 84 9.52 19.48 20.11
CA ALA A 84 10.12 18.55 19.15
C ALA A 84 9.99 17.10 19.61
N ARG A 85 10.09 16.84 20.91
CA ARG A 85 9.86 15.51 21.49
C ARG A 85 8.41 15.06 21.31
N ALA A 86 7.44 15.93 21.63
CA ALA A 86 6.03 15.64 21.48
C ALA A 86 5.66 15.33 20.02
N GLU A 87 6.15 16.14 19.07
CA GLU A 87 5.94 15.94 17.63
C GLU A 87 6.56 14.63 17.12
N SER A 88 7.78 14.33 17.56
CA SER A 88 8.44 13.06 17.24
C SER A 88 7.63 11.83 17.72
N TYR A 89 7.01 11.90 18.92
CA TYR A 89 6.15 10.82 19.40
C TYR A 89 4.84 10.73 18.61
N ARG A 90 4.23 11.85 18.25
CA ARG A 90 3.02 11.88 17.42
C ARG A 90 3.27 11.19 16.09
N LEU A 91 4.32 11.59 15.38
CA LEU A 91 4.71 11.01 14.09
C LEU A 91 5.13 9.54 14.19
N TYR A 92 5.79 9.13 15.28
CA TYR A 92 6.07 7.71 15.54
C TYR A 92 4.79 6.87 15.55
N VAL A 93 3.73 7.34 16.21
CA VAL A 93 2.44 6.64 16.25
C VAL A 93 1.79 6.58 14.88
N GLU A 94 1.87 7.66 14.10
CA GLU A 94 1.30 7.71 12.75
C GLU A 94 2.03 6.78 11.77
N VAL A 95 3.38 6.81 11.74
CA VAL A 95 4.18 5.89 10.94
C VAL A 95 3.90 4.44 11.31
N ARG A 96 3.83 4.14 12.61
CA ARG A 96 3.48 2.80 13.09
C ARG A 96 2.10 2.35 12.61
N SER A 97 1.10 3.23 12.67
CA SER A 97 -0.25 2.96 12.19
C SER A 97 -0.27 2.73 10.68
N SER A 98 0.49 3.52 9.91
CA SER A 98 0.63 3.34 8.47
C SER A 98 1.34 2.03 8.12
N THR A 99 2.40 1.65 8.85
CA THR A 99 3.06 0.34 8.70
C THR A 99 2.09 -0.82 8.94
N LEU A 100 1.23 -0.73 9.96
CA LEU A 100 0.22 -1.75 10.22
C LEU A 100 -0.85 -1.79 9.14
N ARG A 101 -1.27 -0.63 8.61
CA ARG A 101 -2.20 -0.54 7.46
C ARG A 101 -1.59 -1.21 6.24
N LEU A 102 -0.32 -0.95 5.95
CA LEU A 102 0.39 -1.60 4.85
C LEU A 102 0.40 -3.13 4.99
N ARG A 103 0.63 -3.65 6.21
CA ARG A 103 0.54 -5.10 6.49
C ARG A 103 -0.85 -5.68 6.24
N LEU A 104 -1.91 -4.92 6.51
CA LEU A 104 -3.29 -5.37 6.30
C LEU A 104 -3.66 -5.47 4.81
N VAL A 105 -3.11 -4.58 3.97
CA VAL A 105 -3.42 -4.56 2.53
C VAL A 105 -2.40 -5.33 1.68
N ALA A 106 -1.28 -5.74 2.26
CA ALA A 106 -0.21 -6.47 1.58
C ALA A 106 -0.60 -7.93 1.34
N HIS A 107 -1.03 -8.25 0.13
CA HIS A 107 -1.36 -9.61 -0.28
C HIS A 107 -0.23 -10.24 -1.10
N GLY A 108 0.20 -11.42 -0.69
CA GLY A 108 1.26 -12.18 -1.36
C GLY A 108 2.69 -11.74 -0.99
N PRO A 109 3.69 -12.62 -1.25
CA PRO A 109 5.06 -12.43 -0.77
C PRO A 109 5.74 -11.11 -1.18
N PRO A 110 5.56 -10.58 -2.41
CA PRO A 110 6.19 -9.31 -2.77
C PRO A 110 5.69 -8.12 -1.94
N ALA A 111 4.35 -8.03 -1.72
CA ALA A 111 3.76 -6.95 -0.94
C ALA A 111 4.05 -7.10 0.56
N GLN A 112 4.14 -8.33 1.09
CA GLN A 112 4.55 -8.59 2.47
C GLN A 112 5.97 -8.08 2.75
N ARG A 113 6.90 -8.23 1.80
CA ARG A 113 8.27 -7.68 1.91
C ARG A 113 8.26 -6.15 1.99
N LEU A 114 7.34 -5.46 1.31
CA LEU A 114 7.18 -4.00 1.47
C LEU A 114 6.80 -3.64 2.90
N ALA A 115 5.89 -4.40 3.51
CA ALA A 115 5.50 -4.16 4.90
C ALA A 115 6.64 -4.44 5.91
N GLU A 116 7.52 -5.38 5.61
CA GLU A 116 8.74 -5.65 6.38
C GLU A 116 9.74 -4.50 6.23
N GLN A 117 9.99 -4.03 5.01
CA GLN A 117 10.85 -2.87 4.74
C GLN A 117 10.33 -1.60 5.42
N ALA A 118 9.01 -1.38 5.44
CA ALA A 118 8.41 -0.25 6.15
C ALA A 118 8.73 -0.28 7.66
N ALA A 119 8.70 -1.45 8.28
CA ALA A 119 9.09 -1.61 9.69
C ALA A 119 10.59 -1.36 9.91
N GLU A 120 11.43 -1.75 8.97
CA GLU A 120 12.87 -1.47 8.98
C GLU A 120 13.18 0.03 8.88
N ILE A 121 12.51 0.74 7.95
CA ILE A 121 12.62 2.19 7.80
C ILE A 121 12.23 2.89 9.09
N GLN A 122 11.12 2.51 9.71
CA GLN A 122 10.68 3.06 10.99
C GLN A 122 11.75 2.87 12.09
N ALA A 123 12.38 1.69 12.15
CA ALA A 123 13.45 1.40 13.11
C ALA A 123 14.70 2.25 12.85
N LYS A 124 15.18 2.33 11.59
CA LYS A 124 16.33 3.15 11.19
C LYS A 124 16.08 4.63 11.48
N THR A 125 14.91 5.15 11.18
CA THR A 125 14.53 6.54 11.44
C THR A 125 14.58 6.86 12.95
N ARG A 126 14.13 5.93 13.79
CA ARG A 126 14.20 6.09 15.25
C ARG A 126 15.63 6.20 15.76
N GLU A 127 16.59 5.52 15.13
CA GLU A 127 17.99 5.51 15.53
C GLU A 127 18.68 6.88 15.36
N ILE A 128 18.15 7.79 14.54
CA ILE A 128 18.67 9.15 14.35
C ILE A 128 18.75 9.90 15.69
N PHE A 129 17.72 9.76 16.54
CA PHE A 129 17.70 10.40 17.85
C PHE A 129 18.81 9.92 18.78
N PHE A 130 19.29 8.69 18.65
CA PHE A 130 20.33 8.10 19.48
C PHE A 130 21.76 8.35 18.96
N ALA A 131 21.90 9.25 18.00
CA ALA A 131 23.20 9.63 17.48
C ALA A 131 24.07 10.29 18.56
N VAL A 132 25.36 9.92 18.59
CA VAL A 132 26.31 10.41 19.59
C VAL A 132 26.85 11.81 19.26
N ASP A 133 26.87 12.16 17.97
CA ASP A 133 27.28 13.47 17.47
C ASP A 133 26.56 13.81 16.14
N LYS A 134 26.83 15.00 15.62
CA LYS A 134 26.22 15.48 14.38
C LYS A 134 26.59 14.61 13.16
N ALA A 135 27.80 14.09 13.09
CA ALA A 135 28.24 13.25 11.98
C ALA A 135 27.49 11.90 12.00
N ASP A 136 27.35 11.28 13.17
CA ASP A 136 26.56 10.06 13.37
C ASP A 136 25.07 10.30 13.08
N MET A 137 24.53 11.45 13.49
CA MET A 137 23.13 11.82 13.18
C MET A 137 22.89 11.90 11.68
N LEU A 138 23.77 12.55 10.93
CA LEU A 138 23.67 12.66 9.48
C LEU A 138 23.79 11.29 8.81
N LEU A 139 24.78 10.46 9.22
CA LEU A 139 24.96 9.11 8.69
C LEU A 139 23.72 8.23 8.88
N ARG A 140 23.10 8.26 10.07
CA ARG A 140 21.87 7.52 10.35
C ARG A 140 20.70 8.04 9.52
N GLY A 141 20.63 9.36 9.30
CA GLY A 141 19.63 10.00 8.46
C GLY A 141 19.74 9.59 7.00
N GLU A 142 20.94 9.57 6.44
CA GLU A 142 21.22 9.07 5.10
C GLU A 142 20.83 7.58 4.96
N ALA A 143 21.15 6.76 5.96
CA ALA A 143 20.77 5.35 5.96
C ALA A 143 19.24 5.14 5.99
N ALA A 144 18.49 6.01 6.66
CA ALA A 144 17.03 5.99 6.65
C ALA A 144 16.47 6.47 5.30
N GLU A 145 17.05 7.51 4.70
CA GLU A 145 16.69 8.02 3.38
C GLU A 145 16.88 6.98 2.28
N HIS A 146 18.07 6.37 2.19
CA HIS A 146 18.34 5.29 1.24
C HIS A 146 17.38 4.11 1.41
N ALA A 147 16.96 3.80 2.65
CA ALA A 147 15.95 2.77 2.87
C ALA A 147 14.56 3.18 2.33
N CYS A 148 14.17 4.45 2.44
CA CYS A 148 12.96 4.99 1.83
C CYS A 148 13.01 4.92 0.30
N GLU A 149 14.13 5.32 -0.31
CA GLU A 149 14.32 5.22 -1.76
C GLU A 149 14.21 3.77 -2.26
N ALA A 150 14.88 2.83 -1.58
CA ALA A 150 14.82 1.42 -1.90
C ALA A 150 13.38 0.86 -1.78
N PHE A 151 12.62 1.34 -0.79
CA PHE A 151 11.21 1.00 -0.65
C PHE A 151 10.37 1.51 -1.83
N VAL A 152 10.59 2.76 -2.27
CA VAL A 152 9.87 3.33 -3.43
C VAL A 152 10.15 2.51 -4.69
N VAL A 153 11.41 2.15 -4.94
CA VAL A 153 11.78 1.29 -6.08
C VAL A 153 11.05 -0.04 -6.01
N ARG A 154 11.08 -0.69 -4.85
CA ARG A 154 10.39 -1.98 -4.65
C ARG A 154 8.87 -1.85 -4.75
N ALA A 155 8.28 -0.79 -4.22
CA ALA A 155 6.84 -0.54 -4.34
C ALA A 155 6.42 -0.42 -5.80
N ARG A 156 7.19 0.28 -6.63
CA ARG A 156 6.94 0.38 -8.07
C ARG A 156 7.02 -0.98 -8.77
N GLU A 157 8.01 -1.82 -8.45
CA GLU A 157 8.11 -3.18 -8.98
C GLU A 157 6.89 -4.04 -8.62
N VAL A 158 6.42 -3.94 -7.38
CA VAL A 158 5.25 -4.70 -6.89
C VAL A 158 3.95 -4.22 -7.53
N LEU A 159 3.80 -2.91 -7.69
CA LEU A 159 2.58 -2.30 -8.22
C LEU A 159 2.49 -2.42 -9.75
N TYR A 160 3.58 -2.23 -10.47
CA TYR A 160 3.56 -2.12 -11.93
C TYR A 160 4.28 -3.26 -12.65
N GLY A 161 4.92 -4.16 -11.89
CA GLY A 161 5.74 -5.25 -12.44
C GLY A 161 7.06 -4.76 -13.01
N THR A 162 7.96 -5.71 -13.32
CA THR A 162 9.27 -5.42 -13.94
C THR A 162 9.16 -4.96 -15.40
N ALA A 163 7.96 -4.88 -15.97
CA ALA A 163 7.72 -4.57 -17.38
C ALA A 163 8.07 -3.11 -17.79
N LEU A 164 8.43 -2.23 -16.83
CA LEU A 164 8.80 -0.83 -17.14
C LEU A 164 10.31 -0.62 -17.38
N TYR A 165 11.13 -1.67 -17.33
CA TYR A 165 12.60 -1.58 -17.46
C TYR A 165 13.17 -2.46 -18.59
N SER A 166 12.33 -3.01 -19.49
CA SER A 166 12.75 -3.72 -20.70
C SER A 166 12.59 -2.90 -21.96
#